data_d8bbd8b786d6b4bc998a94b2cd6d9e1d
#
_entry.id   d8bbd8b786d6b4bc998a94b2cd6d9e1d
#
_cell.length_a   1.000
_cell.length_b   1.000
_cell.length_c   1.000
_cell.angle_alpha   90.00
_cell.angle_beta   90.00
_cell.angle_gamma   90.00
#
_symmetry.space_group_name_H-M   'P 1'
#
loop_
_entity.id
_entity.type
_entity.pdbx_description
1 polymer ?
#
loop_
_entity_poly.entity_id
_entity_poly.type
_entity_poly.pdbx_seq_one_letter_code
_entity_poly.pdbx_strand_id
1 'polypeptide(L)'
;LRTDHHWSHRGAYYAYVALCKAMGQTPPDIDKDYEVKEIDGYVGSLYGYTNDPILKNSPELFTYYKPKSDYKTYYYAYDTLAPKGEGSLFYDGVGSGYAYGVFLGSDAIHTKIVTELDTGRKACVFKESYGNAFVPYLVDSFDEIYVIDIRYFGMNAVEYMKQQGITDVIFINNAFAANTGSLIEGIENLYNYPYGTLTADEIPAVEAYRSTSVTQAAETEAADDKAED
;
A
#
# COMPACT_ATOMS: atom_id res chain seq x y z
N LEU A 1 -15.10 -4.43 -8.92
CA LEU A 1 -14.86 -5.78 -9.42
C LEU A 1 -16.14 -6.61 -9.26
N ARG A 2 -16.34 -7.63 -10.08
CA ARG A 2 -17.55 -8.48 -10.04
C ARG A 2 -17.37 -9.70 -9.14
N THR A 3 -16.17 -10.23 -9.11
CA THR A 3 -15.84 -11.47 -8.37
C THR A 3 -15.10 -11.19 -7.06
N ASP A 4 -14.81 -9.94 -6.78
CA ASP A 4 -14.05 -9.51 -5.61
C ASP A 4 -14.80 -8.45 -4.80
N HIS A 5 -14.55 -8.38 -3.50
CA HIS A 5 -15.16 -7.38 -2.63
C HIS A 5 -14.50 -6.00 -2.73
N HIS A 6 -13.34 -5.90 -3.36
CA HIS A 6 -12.67 -4.63 -3.57
C HIS A 6 -13.22 -3.89 -4.81
N TRP A 7 -13.00 -2.60 -4.85
CA TRP A 7 -13.19 -1.82 -6.05
C TRP A 7 -12.17 -2.14 -7.14
N SER A 8 -12.43 -1.72 -8.39
CA SER A 8 -11.43 -1.76 -9.46
C SER A 8 -10.39 -0.66 -9.25
N HIS A 9 -9.19 -0.83 -9.84
CA HIS A 9 -8.17 0.22 -9.80
C HIS A 9 -8.67 1.54 -10.43
N ARG A 10 -9.45 1.46 -11.52
CA ARG A 10 -10.11 2.65 -12.10
C ARG A 10 -11.12 3.28 -11.12
N GLY A 11 -11.78 2.50 -10.28
CA GLY A 11 -12.63 3.01 -9.20
C GLY A 11 -11.83 3.81 -8.17
N ALA A 12 -10.67 3.31 -7.76
CA ALA A 12 -9.74 4.00 -6.88
C ALA A 12 -9.20 5.29 -7.51
N TYR A 13 -8.97 5.32 -8.82
CA TYR A 13 -8.60 6.54 -9.54
C TYR A 13 -9.65 7.65 -9.41
N TYR A 14 -10.93 7.35 -9.46
CA TYR A 14 -11.96 8.38 -9.26
C TYR A 14 -11.96 8.96 -7.85
N ALA A 15 -11.61 8.16 -6.84
CA ALA A 15 -11.39 8.67 -5.50
C ALA A 15 -10.16 9.61 -5.45
N TYR A 16 -9.08 9.26 -6.15
CA TYR A 16 -7.91 10.12 -6.30
C TYR A 16 -8.25 11.43 -7.03
N VAL A 17 -9.05 11.40 -8.10
CA VAL A 17 -9.55 12.61 -8.78
C VAL A 17 -10.30 13.53 -7.81
N ALA A 18 -11.14 12.94 -6.93
CA ALA A 18 -11.85 13.71 -5.92
C ALA A 18 -10.90 14.34 -4.89
N LEU A 19 -9.86 13.61 -4.48
CA LEU A 19 -8.79 14.12 -3.61
C LEU A 19 -8.03 15.27 -4.28
N CYS A 20 -7.58 15.11 -5.52
CA CYS A 20 -6.91 16.18 -6.28
C CYS A 20 -7.76 17.45 -6.34
N LYS A 21 -9.06 17.30 -6.63
CA LYS A 21 -9.99 18.42 -6.64
C LYS A 21 -10.08 19.12 -5.29
N ALA A 22 -10.13 18.37 -4.20
CA ALA A 22 -10.15 18.94 -2.84
C ALA A 22 -8.84 19.66 -2.50
N MET A 23 -7.72 19.21 -3.05
CA MET A 23 -6.40 19.83 -2.90
C MET A 23 -6.15 21.01 -3.88
N GLY A 24 -7.08 21.28 -4.81
CA GLY A 24 -6.89 22.28 -5.87
C GLY A 24 -5.88 21.88 -6.95
N GLN A 25 -5.64 20.57 -7.10
CA GLN A 25 -4.72 19.99 -8.08
C GLN A 25 -5.48 19.42 -9.28
N THR A 26 -4.81 19.37 -10.43
CA THR A 26 -5.29 18.65 -11.61
C THR A 26 -4.76 17.23 -11.58
N PRO A 27 -5.61 16.18 -11.56
CA PRO A 27 -5.15 14.81 -11.59
C PRO A 27 -4.52 14.48 -12.95
N PRO A 28 -3.47 13.61 -13.00
CA PRO A 28 -2.99 13.04 -14.25
C PRO A 28 -4.11 12.26 -14.98
N ASP A 29 -4.05 12.24 -16.30
CA ASP A 29 -5.02 11.53 -17.16
C ASP A 29 -4.72 10.02 -17.14
N ILE A 30 -5.67 9.22 -16.65
CA ILE A 30 -5.47 7.78 -16.47
C ILE A 30 -5.14 7.03 -17.77
N ASP A 31 -5.62 7.53 -18.90
CA ASP A 31 -5.43 6.88 -20.19
C ASP A 31 -4.13 7.32 -20.92
N LYS A 32 -3.46 8.38 -20.42
CA LYS A 32 -2.22 8.92 -21.01
C LYS A 32 -1.01 8.82 -20.10
N ASP A 33 -1.19 9.11 -18.81
CA ASP A 33 -0.09 9.29 -17.87
C ASP A 33 0.27 8.01 -17.12
N TYR A 34 -0.50 6.94 -17.31
CA TYR A 34 -0.29 5.63 -16.71
C TYR A 34 0.01 4.55 -17.75
N GLU A 35 0.78 3.55 -17.36
CA GLU A 35 0.93 2.31 -18.12
C GLU A 35 -0.18 1.35 -17.73
N VAL A 36 -0.97 0.90 -18.72
CA VAL A 36 -2.05 -0.07 -18.49
C VAL A 36 -1.50 -1.48 -18.48
N LYS A 37 -1.83 -2.24 -17.45
CA LYS A 37 -1.51 -3.66 -17.28
C LYS A 37 -2.78 -4.47 -17.06
N GLU A 38 -2.74 -5.72 -17.46
CA GLU A 38 -3.90 -6.62 -17.39
C GLU A 38 -3.50 -8.01 -16.91
N ILE A 39 -4.33 -8.60 -16.07
CA ILE A 39 -4.25 -10.00 -15.64
C ILE A 39 -5.58 -10.65 -15.99
N ASP A 40 -5.55 -11.59 -16.93
CA ASP A 40 -6.75 -12.30 -17.36
C ASP A 40 -7.13 -13.44 -16.41
N GLY A 41 -8.41 -13.79 -16.38
CA GLY A 41 -8.90 -14.93 -15.63
C GLY A 41 -9.02 -14.70 -14.11
N TYR A 42 -9.15 -13.46 -13.66
CA TYR A 42 -9.31 -13.17 -12.24
C TYR A 42 -10.64 -13.66 -11.68
N VAL A 43 -10.56 -14.43 -10.61
CA VAL A 43 -11.70 -14.81 -9.76
C VAL A 43 -11.33 -14.41 -8.33
N GLY A 44 -11.98 -13.36 -7.83
CA GLY A 44 -11.61 -12.72 -6.58
C GLY A 44 -12.25 -13.35 -5.33
N SER A 45 -12.14 -12.64 -4.24
CA SER A 45 -12.47 -13.07 -2.87
C SER A 45 -13.93 -13.46 -2.65
N LEU A 46 -14.88 -12.90 -3.42
CA LEU A 46 -16.30 -13.29 -3.29
C LEU A 46 -16.51 -14.78 -3.60
N TYR A 47 -15.75 -15.33 -4.54
CA TYR A 47 -15.74 -16.77 -4.77
C TYR A 47 -15.17 -17.52 -3.55
N GLY A 48 -14.09 -17.03 -2.96
CA GLY A 48 -13.49 -17.62 -1.77
C GLY A 48 -14.46 -17.68 -0.57
N TYR A 49 -15.31 -16.66 -0.42
CA TYR A 49 -16.31 -16.62 0.66
C TYR A 49 -17.55 -17.48 0.40
N THR A 50 -17.98 -17.59 -0.85
CA THR A 50 -19.27 -18.20 -1.19
C THR A 50 -19.16 -19.59 -1.81
N ASN A 51 -18.01 -19.90 -2.44
CA ASN A 51 -17.81 -21.05 -3.31
C ASN A 51 -18.86 -21.17 -4.45
N ASP A 52 -19.46 -20.03 -4.85
CA ASP A 52 -20.50 -20.01 -5.88
C ASP A 52 -19.89 -20.32 -7.26
N PRO A 53 -20.34 -21.41 -7.94
CA PRO A 53 -19.82 -21.77 -9.25
C PRO A 53 -20.09 -20.71 -10.33
N ILE A 54 -21.08 -19.83 -10.16
CA ILE A 54 -21.33 -18.70 -11.07
C ILE A 54 -20.13 -17.77 -11.09
N LEU A 55 -19.58 -17.43 -9.92
CA LEU A 55 -18.38 -16.58 -9.81
C LEU A 55 -17.16 -17.27 -10.44
N LYS A 56 -16.96 -18.55 -10.13
CA LYS A 56 -15.85 -19.34 -10.69
C LYS A 56 -15.88 -19.41 -12.21
N ASN A 57 -17.07 -19.55 -12.78
CA ASN A 57 -17.27 -19.68 -14.23
C ASN A 57 -17.40 -18.33 -14.96
N SER A 58 -17.25 -17.22 -14.24
CA SER A 58 -17.33 -15.86 -14.78
C SER A 58 -16.09 -15.04 -14.43
N PRO A 59 -14.88 -15.50 -14.79
CA PRO A 59 -13.66 -14.74 -14.51
C PRO A 59 -13.71 -13.38 -15.18
N GLU A 60 -12.95 -12.43 -14.66
CA GLU A 60 -12.88 -11.07 -15.18
C GLU A 60 -11.44 -10.67 -15.53
N LEU A 61 -11.31 -9.72 -16.43
CA LEU A 61 -10.05 -9.07 -16.73
C LEU A 61 -9.76 -8.07 -15.61
N PHE A 62 -8.64 -8.29 -14.91
CA PHE A 62 -8.17 -7.37 -13.89
C PHE A 62 -7.22 -6.36 -14.52
N THR A 63 -7.67 -5.10 -14.61
CA THR A 63 -6.88 -4.01 -15.19
C THR A 63 -6.33 -3.12 -14.08
N TYR A 64 -5.04 -2.79 -14.16
CA TYR A 64 -4.39 -1.84 -13.26
C TYR A 64 -3.49 -0.86 -14.02
N TYR A 65 -3.17 0.25 -13.38
CA TYR A 65 -2.56 1.43 -13.99
C TYR A 65 -1.31 1.79 -13.19
N LYS A 66 -0.14 1.70 -13.80
CA LYS A 66 1.13 2.04 -13.16
C LYS A 66 1.51 3.48 -13.49
N PRO A 67 1.78 4.33 -12.48
CA PRO A 67 2.31 5.66 -12.72
C PRO A 67 3.61 5.58 -13.52
N LYS A 68 3.83 6.55 -14.41
CA LYS A 68 5.07 6.69 -15.14
C LYS A 68 6.11 7.52 -14.39
N SER A 69 5.72 8.16 -13.29
CA SER A 69 6.58 8.94 -12.41
C SER A 69 7.58 8.05 -11.70
N ASP A 70 8.77 8.58 -11.40
CA ASP A 70 9.80 7.89 -10.64
C ASP A 70 9.50 7.93 -9.15
N TYR A 71 9.62 6.79 -8.48
CA TYR A 71 9.43 6.63 -7.05
C TYR A 71 10.21 5.42 -6.52
N LYS A 72 10.44 5.43 -5.20
CA LYS A 72 10.99 4.29 -4.46
C LYS A 72 10.05 3.92 -3.33
N THR A 73 9.92 2.62 -3.09
CA THR A 73 9.04 2.07 -2.04
C THR A 73 9.87 1.32 -1.01
N TYR A 74 9.62 1.57 0.26
CA TYR A 74 10.31 0.95 1.39
C TYR A 74 9.29 0.30 2.31
N TYR A 75 9.58 -0.94 2.73
CA TYR A 75 8.74 -1.72 3.62
C TYR A 75 9.32 -1.80 5.02
N TYR A 76 8.46 -1.96 6.00
CA TYR A 76 8.81 -2.04 7.42
C TYR A 76 8.31 -3.34 8.03
N ALA A 77 9.02 -3.83 9.04
CA ALA A 77 8.64 -5.06 9.74
C ALA A 77 7.35 -4.88 10.54
N TYR A 78 6.63 -5.98 10.68
CA TYR A 78 5.32 -6.01 11.32
C TYR A 78 5.38 -5.67 12.81
N ASP A 79 6.35 -6.21 13.51
CA ASP A 79 6.41 -6.22 14.97
C ASP A 79 7.26 -5.08 15.54
N THR A 80 8.24 -4.62 14.80
CA THR A 80 9.25 -3.67 15.29
C THR A 80 9.27 -2.36 14.53
N LEU A 81 8.54 -2.26 13.41
CA LEU A 81 8.65 -1.19 12.42
C LEU A 81 10.09 -0.94 11.94
N ALA A 82 10.97 -1.93 12.10
CA ALA A 82 12.30 -1.87 11.53
C ALA A 82 12.22 -1.89 10.00
N PRO A 83 13.05 -1.11 9.29
CA PRO A 83 13.09 -1.16 7.83
C PRO A 83 13.44 -2.56 7.33
N LYS A 84 12.67 -3.09 6.39
CA LYS A 84 12.99 -4.33 5.66
C LYS A 84 13.79 -4.06 4.38
N GLY A 85 13.77 -2.84 3.87
CA GLY A 85 14.46 -2.44 2.67
C GLY A 85 13.53 -1.96 1.56
N GLU A 86 14.14 -1.74 0.39
CA GLU A 86 13.43 -1.31 -0.81
C GLU A 86 12.64 -2.49 -1.40
N GLY A 87 11.44 -2.21 -1.88
CA GLY A 87 10.56 -3.17 -2.52
C GLY A 87 9.76 -2.54 -3.65
N SER A 88 8.83 -3.28 -4.20
CA SER A 88 8.00 -2.80 -5.31
C SER A 88 6.65 -2.29 -4.82
N LEU A 89 6.16 -1.20 -5.41
CA LEU A 89 4.78 -0.74 -5.22
C LEU A 89 3.79 -1.66 -5.95
N PHE A 90 4.25 -2.31 -7.04
CA PHE A 90 3.47 -3.26 -7.83
C PHE A 90 4.21 -4.59 -7.95
N TYR A 91 3.53 -5.67 -7.66
CA TYR A 91 4.04 -7.04 -7.76
C TYR A 91 3.45 -7.70 -9.01
N ASP A 92 4.02 -7.39 -10.18
CA ASP A 92 3.52 -7.81 -11.51
C ASP A 92 3.49 -9.34 -11.71
N GLY A 93 4.17 -10.11 -10.88
CA GLY A 93 4.24 -11.58 -10.97
C GLY A 93 3.10 -12.34 -10.28
N VAL A 94 2.09 -11.64 -9.71
CA VAL A 94 0.96 -12.31 -9.06
C VAL A 94 0.11 -13.07 -10.08
N GLY A 95 -0.35 -14.27 -9.68
CA GLY A 95 -1.25 -15.07 -10.51
C GLY A 95 -2.69 -14.53 -10.52
N SER A 96 -3.49 -15.00 -11.50
CA SER A 96 -4.88 -14.58 -11.68
C SER A 96 -5.77 -14.82 -10.45
N GLY A 97 -5.48 -15.81 -9.61
CA GLY A 97 -6.23 -16.05 -8.37
C GLY A 97 -5.95 -15.04 -7.26
N TYR A 98 -4.96 -14.17 -7.43
CA TYR A 98 -4.55 -13.18 -6.43
C TYR A 98 -4.25 -11.81 -7.05
N ALA A 99 -4.94 -11.46 -8.15
CA ALA A 99 -4.60 -10.27 -8.93
C ALA A 99 -4.64 -8.95 -8.13
N TYR A 100 -5.54 -8.81 -7.14
CA TYR A 100 -5.57 -7.63 -6.28
C TYR A 100 -4.29 -7.47 -5.43
N GLY A 101 -3.57 -8.54 -5.17
CA GLY A 101 -2.27 -8.53 -4.49
C GLY A 101 -1.14 -7.86 -5.28
N VAL A 102 -1.39 -7.44 -6.53
CA VAL A 102 -0.44 -6.63 -7.30
C VAL A 102 -0.09 -5.33 -6.58
N PHE A 103 -1.02 -4.75 -5.81
CA PHE A 103 -0.80 -3.53 -5.05
C PHE A 103 -0.13 -3.81 -3.72
N LEU A 104 1.04 -3.22 -3.46
CA LEU A 104 1.79 -3.31 -2.20
C LEU A 104 2.16 -4.74 -1.77
N GLY A 105 2.01 -5.73 -2.64
CA GLY A 105 2.23 -7.15 -2.34
C GLY A 105 1.25 -7.73 -1.33
N SER A 106 0.19 -7.04 -0.97
CA SER A 106 -0.83 -7.35 0.04
C SER A 106 -0.90 -6.30 1.18
N ASP A 107 -1.36 -6.71 2.35
CA ASP A 107 -1.56 -5.84 3.52
C ASP A 107 -0.24 -5.60 4.28
N ALA A 108 0.62 -4.73 3.74
CA ALA A 108 1.78 -4.26 4.46
C ALA A 108 1.36 -3.32 5.59
N ILE A 109 1.95 -3.48 6.78
CA ILE A 109 1.60 -2.68 7.96
C ILE A 109 2.00 -1.24 7.80
N HIS A 110 3.21 -1.03 7.32
CA HIS A 110 3.79 0.27 7.10
C HIS A 110 4.65 0.22 5.85
N THR A 111 4.41 1.19 4.98
CA THR A 111 5.17 1.38 3.74
C THR A 111 5.47 2.86 3.58
N LYS A 112 6.68 3.21 3.20
CA LYS A 112 7.06 4.56 2.81
C LYS A 112 7.33 4.59 1.31
N ILE A 113 6.75 5.56 0.61
CA ILE A 113 7.02 5.82 -0.79
C ILE A 113 7.65 7.21 -0.88
N VAL A 114 8.73 7.33 -1.64
CA VAL A 114 9.45 8.59 -1.89
C VAL A 114 9.44 8.83 -3.39
N THR A 115 9.06 10.03 -3.80
CA THR A 115 8.97 10.46 -5.19
C THR A 115 10.06 11.48 -5.52
N GLU A 116 10.16 11.88 -6.78
CA GLU A 116 11.05 12.96 -7.24
C GLU A 116 10.37 14.35 -7.18
N LEU A 117 9.15 14.44 -6.61
CA LEU A 117 8.46 15.71 -6.46
C LEU A 117 9.10 16.57 -5.34
N ASP A 118 8.94 17.88 -5.46
CA ASP A 118 9.37 18.88 -4.48
C ASP A 118 8.20 19.85 -4.20
N THR A 119 7.11 19.30 -3.69
CA THR A 119 5.88 20.04 -3.39
C THR A 119 5.87 20.57 -1.96
N GLY A 120 6.76 20.08 -1.11
CA GLY A 120 6.75 20.28 0.34
C GLY A 120 5.66 19.50 1.05
N ARG A 121 4.98 18.54 0.36
CA ARG A 121 3.84 17.81 0.92
C ARG A 121 4.19 16.35 1.21
N LYS A 122 3.83 15.92 2.42
CA LYS A 122 3.99 14.56 2.90
C LYS A 122 2.65 14.01 3.39
N ALA A 123 2.18 12.93 2.77
CA ALA A 123 0.92 12.30 3.14
C ALA A 123 1.12 11.15 4.12
N CYS A 124 0.25 11.06 5.14
CA CYS A 124 0.04 9.85 5.91
C CYS A 124 -1.32 9.24 5.54
N VAL A 125 -1.30 8.01 5.06
CA VAL A 125 -2.48 7.29 4.55
C VAL A 125 -2.85 6.17 5.51
N PHE A 126 -3.97 6.33 6.19
CA PHE A 126 -4.56 5.29 7.04
C PHE A 126 -5.57 4.48 6.23
N LYS A 127 -5.31 3.20 6.08
CA LYS A 127 -6.07 2.32 5.19
C LYS A 127 -6.30 0.94 5.79
N GLU A 128 -7.22 0.20 5.21
CA GLU A 128 -7.24 -1.26 5.13
C GLU A 128 -7.04 -1.68 3.64
N SER A 129 -7.37 -2.90 3.28
CA SER A 129 -7.05 -3.43 1.94
C SER A 129 -7.61 -2.63 0.75
N TYR A 130 -8.70 -1.86 0.93
CA TYR A 130 -9.23 -0.97 -0.11
C TYR A 130 -8.22 0.10 -0.51
N GLY A 131 -7.47 0.64 0.46
CA GLY A 131 -6.43 1.63 0.20
C GLY A 131 -5.29 1.13 -0.67
N ASN A 132 -5.06 -0.18 -0.75
CA ASN A 132 -3.97 -0.73 -1.55
C ASN A 132 -4.04 -0.29 -3.02
N ALA A 133 -5.23 -0.29 -3.62
CA ALA A 133 -5.44 0.18 -4.99
C ALA A 133 -5.44 1.71 -5.14
N PHE A 134 -5.57 2.46 -4.06
CA PHE A 134 -5.59 3.93 -4.09
C PHE A 134 -4.19 4.53 -3.97
N VAL A 135 -3.35 3.96 -3.12
CA VAL A 135 -2.01 4.45 -2.79
C VAL A 135 -1.14 4.73 -4.01
N PRO A 136 -1.12 3.88 -5.05
CA PRO A 136 -0.27 4.12 -6.21
C PRO A 136 -0.48 5.45 -6.93
N TYR A 137 -1.69 6.00 -6.89
CA TYR A 137 -1.98 7.29 -7.53
C TYR A 137 -1.37 8.48 -6.79
N LEU A 138 -1.06 8.34 -5.50
CA LEU A 138 -0.54 9.43 -4.67
C LEU A 138 0.88 9.85 -5.05
N VAL A 139 1.63 9.01 -5.78
CA VAL A 139 3.01 9.32 -6.22
C VAL A 139 3.08 10.55 -7.14
N ASP A 140 1.96 10.93 -7.74
CA ASP A 140 1.86 12.12 -8.58
C ASP A 140 1.46 13.40 -7.81
N SER A 141 1.34 13.33 -6.47
CA SER A 141 0.84 14.44 -5.64
C SER A 141 1.68 14.77 -4.41
N PHE A 142 2.52 13.85 -3.94
CA PHE A 142 3.24 14.00 -2.67
C PHE A 142 4.72 13.60 -2.81
N ASP A 143 5.59 14.29 -2.08
CA ASP A 143 7.02 14.01 -2.03
C ASP A 143 7.31 12.71 -1.28
N GLU A 144 6.58 12.50 -0.18
CA GLU A 144 6.64 11.30 0.63
C GLU A 144 5.24 10.84 1.01
N ILE A 145 5.02 9.52 0.95
CA ILE A 145 3.75 8.90 1.30
C ILE A 145 4.00 7.82 2.34
N TYR A 146 3.43 7.97 3.51
CA TYR A 146 3.51 7.02 4.62
C TYR A 146 2.20 6.26 4.70
N VAL A 147 2.21 4.99 4.33
CA VAL A 147 1.03 4.12 4.27
C VAL A 147 0.97 3.28 5.52
N ILE A 148 -0.13 3.36 6.25
CA ILE A 148 -0.33 2.69 7.53
C ILE A 148 -1.60 1.85 7.46
N ASP A 149 -1.46 0.56 7.75
CA ASP A 149 -2.62 -0.30 7.91
C ASP A 149 -3.16 -0.17 9.34
N ILE A 150 -4.39 0.33 9.46
CA ILE A 150 -5.04 0.63 10.73
C ILE A 150 -5.27 -0.61 11.62
N ARG A 151 -5.21 -1.80 11.04
CA ARG A 151 -5.44 -3.06 11.76
C ARG A 151 -4.25 -3.53 12.57
N TYR A 152 -3.06 -3.03 12.23
CA TYR A 152 -1.81 -3.63 12.70
C TYR A 152 -0.79 -2.62 13.23
N PHE A 153 -0.99 -1.33 13.01
CA PHE A 153 -0.03 -0.31 13.41
C PHE A 153 -0.06 -0.09 14.92
N GLY A 154 0.99 -0.48 15.61
CA GLY A 154 1.10 -0.53 17.06
C GLY A 154 1.78 0.68 17.70
N MET A 155 1.63 1.89 17.15
CA MET A 155 2.23 3.12 17.67
C MET A 155 1.21 4.24 17.76
N ASN A 156 1.51 5.29 18.55
CA ASN A 156 0.74 6.50 18.51
C ASN A 156 0.96 7.23 17.18
N ALA A 157 -0.08 7.23 16.33
CA ALA A 157 0.03 7.79 14.99
C ALA A 157 0.19 9.31 14.98
N VAL A 158 -0.33 10.01 15.99
CA VAL A 158 -0.20 11.49 16.10
C VAL A 158 1.27 11.87 16.34
N GLU A 159 1.94 11.19 17.25
CA GLU A 159 3.36 11.42 17.51
C GLU A 159 4.21 10.99 16.31
N TYR A 160 3.88 9.86 15.69
CA TYR A 160 4.54 9.41 14.47
C TYR A 160 4.44 10.46 13.36
N MET A 161 3.23 10.97 13.07
CA MET A 161 3.02 11.99 12.03
C MET A 161 3.80 13.28 12.32
N LYS A 162 3.87 13.72 13.58
CA LYS A 162 4.68 14.89 13.98
C LYS A 162 6.16 14.66 13.70
N GLN A 163 6.69 13.50 14.06
CA GLN A 163 8.09 13.14 13.84
C GLN A 163 8.46 13.10 12.36
N GLN A 164 7.55 12.59 11.51
CA GLN A 164 7.77 12.51 10.07
C GLN A 164 7.49 13.83 9.32
N GLY A 165 6.96 14.84 10.00
CA GLY A 165 6.62 16.13 9.40
C GLY A 165 5.46 16.02 8.39
N ILE A 166 4.47 15.18 8.69
CA ILE A 166 3.30 14.97 7.84
C ILE A 166 2.50 16.26 7.68
N THR A 167 2.14 16.59 6.45
CA THR A 167 1.34 17.77 6.10
C THR A 167 -0.11 17.42 5.80
N ASP A 168 -0.36 16.22 5.33
CA ASP A 168 -1.66 15.75 4.85
C ASP A 168 -2.01 14.40 5.46
N VAL A 169 -3.24 14.25 5.94
CA VAL A 169 -3.74 13.00 6.52
C VAL A 169 -4.91 12.52 5.68
N ILE A 170 -4.83 11.27 5.23
CA ILE A 170 -5.83 10.64 4.36
C ILE A 170 -6.33 9.37 5.02
N PHE A 171 -7.63 9.26 5.24
CA PHE A 171 -8.30 8.02 5.59
C PHE A 171 -8.99 7.46 4.36
N ILE A 172 -8.60 6.27 3.94
CA ILE A 172 -9.19 5.58 2.79
C ILE A 172 -9.58 4.16 3.16
N ASN A 173 -10.84 3.97 3.50
CA ASN A 173 -11.40 2.72 3.98
C ASN A 173 -12.70 2.41 3.25
N ASN A 174 -13.07 1.14 3.22
CA ASN A 174 -14.36 0.74 2.67
C ASN A 174 -15.53 1.18 3.58
N ALA A 175 -16.76 1.18 3.04
CA ALA A 175 -17.93 1.63 3.79
C ALA A 175 -18.25 0.76 5.02
N PHE A 176 -17.85 -0.50 5.01
CA PHE A 176 -18.08 -1.41 6.15
C PHE A 176 -17.15 -1.08 7.33
N ALA A 177 -16.01 -0.45 7.08
CA ALA A 177 -15.11 -0.02 8.15
C ALA A 177 -15.83 0.88 9.18
N ALA A 178 -16.72 1.75 8.72
CA ALA A 178 -17.50 2.64 9.58
C ALA A 178 -18.52 1.91 10.48
N ASN A 179 -18.78 0.63 10.22
CA ASN A 179 -19.72 -0.20 11.00
C ASN A 179 -19.07 -1.48 11.55
N THR A 180 -17.74 -1.58 11.51
CA THR A 180 -16.99 -2.74 12.02
C THR A 180 -16.26 -2.35 13.28
N GLY A 181 -16.70 -2.85 14.44
CA GLY A 181 -16.19 -2.46 15.76
C GLY A 181 -14.66 -2.55 15.87
N SER A 182 -14.05 -3.63 15.36
CA SER A 182 -12.59 -3.80 15.39
C SER A 182 -11.83 -2.80 14.52
N LEU A 183 -12.41 -2.31 13.42
CA LEU A 183 -11.79 -1.28 12.59
C LEU A 183 -11.92 0.11 13.21
N ILE A 184 -13.07 0.39 13.86
CA ILE A 184 -13.28 1.62 14.65
C ILE A 184 -12.29 1.65 15.81
N GLU A 185 -12.17 0.56 16.56
CA GLU A 185 -11.19 0.41 17.63
C GLU A 185 -9.76 0.59 17.13
N GLY A 186 -9.43 0.05 15.94
CA GLY A 186 -8.15 0.26 15.28
C GLY A 186 -7.85 1.74 15.04
N ILE A 187 -8.84 2.51 14.58
CA ILE A 187 -8.69 3.96 14.37
C ILE A 187 -8.55 4.70 15.72
N GLU A 188 -9.31 4.32 16.74
CA GLU A 188 -9.20 4.89 18.08
C GLU A 188 -7.82 4.59 18.70
N ASN A 189 -7.30 3.39 18.48
CA ASN A 189 -5.97 2.99 18.96
C ASN A 189 -4.85 3.78 18.31
N LEU A 190 -4.96 4.22 17.05
CA LEU A 190 -3.99 5.11 16.42
C LEU A 190 -3.74 6.39 17.23
N TYR A 191 -4.77 6.88 17.90
CA TYR A 191 -4.71 8.09 18.72
C TYR A 191 -4.35 7.77 20.19
N ASN A 192 -4.89 6.70 20.73
CA ASN A 192 -4.83 6.39 22.16
C ASN A 192 -3.76 5.37 22.54
N TYR A 193 -2.95 4.89 21.60
CA TYR A 193 -2.04 3.78 21.85
C TYR A 193 -1.09 4.09 23.01
N PRO A 194 -1.12 3.28 24.10
CA PRO A 194 -0.38 3.60 25.32
C PRO A 194 1.10 3.21 25.29
N TYR A 195 1.54 2.47 24.26
CA TYR A 195 2.89 1.96 24.18
C TYR A 195 3.82 2.95 23.50
N GLY A 196 4.97 3.09 24.13
CA GLY A 196 5.99 4.07 23.84
C GLY A 196 6.18 4.33 22.36
N THR A 197 6.03 5.58 22.00
CA THR A 197 6.45 6.08 20.72
C THR A 197 7.90 5.68 20.51
N LEU A 198 8.16 4.91 19.45
CA LEU A 198 9.51 4.89 18.92
C LEU A 198 9.86 6.34 18.62
N THR A 199 10.93 6.83 19.19
CA THR A 199 11.42 8.16 18.84
C THR A 199 11.97 8.15 17.42
N ALA A 200 12.09 9.29 16.77
CA ALA A 200 12.67 9.36 15.42
C ALA A 200 14.06 8.72 15.34
N ASP A 201 14.79 8.73 16.47
CA ASP A 201 16.11 8.11 16.62
C ASP A 201 16.05 6.57 16.73
N GLU A 202 14.89 6.02 17.08
CA GLU A 202 14.64 4.57 17.19
C GLU A 202 14.10 3.96 15.89
N ILE A 203 13.69 4.78 14.92
CA ILE A 203 13.38 4.33 13.57
C ILE A 203 14.68 4.34 12.76
N PRO A 204 15.33 3.17 12.53
CA PRO A 204 16.59 3.14 11.80
C PRO A 204 16.45 3.81 10.43
N ALA A 205 17.41 4.62 10.05
CA ALA A 205 17.42 5.25 8.74
C ALA A 205 17.39 4.18 7.65
N VAL A 206 16.54 4.35 6.63
CA VAL A 206 16.38 3.39 5.53
C VAL A 206 17.71 3.14 4.80
N GLU A 207 18.56 4.16 4.72
CA GLU A 207 19.89 4.06 4.11
C GLU A 207 20.84 3.12 4.85
N ALA A 208 20.77 3.05 6.19
CA ALA A 208 21.59 2.13 6.98
C ALA A 208 21.17 0.66 6.77
N TYR A 209 19.92 0.42 6.40
CA TYR A 209 19.39 -0.92 6.16
C TYR A 209 19.77 -1.48 4.79
N ARG A 210 20.00 -0.62 3.80
CA ARG A 210 20.39 -1.01 2.42
C ARG A 210 21.66 -1.86 2.37
N SER A 211 22.62 -1.61 3.27
CA SER A 211 23.89 -2.34 3.28
C SER A 211 23.78 -3.76 3.84
N THR A 212 22.78 -4.02 4.71
CA THR A 212 22.63 -5.33 5.36
C THR A 212 21.66 -6.26 4.60
N SER A 213 20.60 -5.73 3.99
CA SER A 213 19.62 -6.55 3.27
C SER A 213 20.13 -7.08 1.93
N VAL A 214 20.98 -6.33 1.23
CA VAL A 214 21.61 -6.80 -0.02
C VAL A 214 22.57 -7.96 0.27
N THR A 215 23.27 -7.93 1.39
CA THR A 215 24.18 -9.01 1.80
C THR A 215 23.42 -10.27 2.20
N GLN A 216 22.29 -10.14 2.93
CA GLN A 216 21.45 -11.27 3.32
C GLN A 216 20.71 -11.92 2.15
N ALA A 217 20.21 -11.13 1.18
CA ALA A 217 19.56 -11.67 -0.01
C ALA A 217 20.56 -12.46 -0.89
N ALA A 218 21.78 -11.93 -1.07
CA ALA A 218 22.83 -12.60 -1.81
C ALA A 218 23.33 -13.89 -1.12
N GLU A 219 23.33 -13.93 0.20
CA GLU A 219 23.70 -15.14 0.98
C GLU A 219 22.59 -16.21 0.92
N THR A 220 21.32 -15.81 0.82
CA THR A 220 20.19 -16.75 0.71
C THR A 220 20.12 -17.36 -0.69
N GLU A 221 20.30 -16.58 -1.75
CA GLU A 221 20.40 -17.09 -3.13
C GLU A 221 21.61 -18.02 -3.31
N ALA A 222 22.76 -17.70 -2.71
CA ALA A 222 23.95 -18.54 -2.77
C ALA A 222 23.85 -19.84 -1.92
N ALA A 223 22.90 -19.90 -0.98
CA ALA A 223 22.63 -21.10 -0.18
C ALA A 223 21.65 -22.05 -0.91
N ASP A 224 20.66 -21.51 -1.62
CA ASP A 224 19.73 -22.30 -2.42
C ASP A 224 20.40 -22.93 -3.66
N ASP A 225 21.30 -22.21 -4.33
CA ASP A 225 22.09 -22.75 -5.46
C ASP A 225 23.03 -23.90 -5.07
N LYS A 226 23.38 -24.01 -3.79
CA LYS A 226 24.21 -25.12 -3.27
C LYS A 226 23.42 -26.32 -2.76
N ALA A 227 22.10 -26.21 -2.69
CA ALA A 227 21.22 -27.29 -2.26
C ALA A 227 20.64 -28.09 -3.44
N GLU A 228 20.84 -27.64 -4.68
CA GLU A 228 20.40 -28.33 -5.91
C GLU A 228 21.52 -29.09 -6.65
N ASP A 229 22.77 -29.11 -6.16
CA ASP A 229 23.88 -29.96 -6.62
C ASP A 229 24.11 -31.11 -5.60
#